data_1dd55cb8d0eb0fe505c5735ad27059cc
#
_entry.id   1dd55cb8d0eb0fe505c5735ad27059cc
#
_cell.length_a   1.000
_cell.length_b   1.000
_cell.length_c   1.000
_cell.angle_alpha   90.00
_cell.angle_beta   90.00
_cell.angle_gamma   90.00
#
_symmetry.space_group_name_H-M   'P 1'
#
loop_
_entity.id
_entity.type
_entity.pdbx_description
1 polymer ?
#
loop_
_entity_poly.entity_id
_entity_poly.type
_entity_poly.pdbx_seq_one_letter_code
_entity_poly.pdbx_strand_id
1 'polypeptide(L)' 'VRFEFRDERYIHRIRVATYNFMEDGISMIYEKRGLDGRIIEVWHLILSNDGKFVHRHRKYP' A
#
# COMPACT_ATOMS: atom_id res chain seq x y z
N VAL A 1 -6.58 -4.82 -7.91
CA VAL A 1 -7.56 -4.76 -6.83
C VAL A 1 -7.29 -3.54 -5.98
N ARG A 2 -8.34 -2.84 -5.62
CA ARG A 2 -8.26 -1.61 -4.85
C ARG A 2 -9.18 -1.70 -3.65
N PHE A 3 -8.66 -1.32 -2.49
CA PHE A 3 -9.43 -1.23 -1.26
C PHE A 3 -9.34 0.18 -0.72
N GLU A 4 -10.44 0.66 -0.15
CA GLU A 4 -10.47 1.97 0.48
C GLU A 4 -11.32 1.88 1.75
N PHE A 5 -10.83 2.47 2.83
CA PHE A 5 -11.61 2.56 4.06
C PHE A 5 -11.28 3.86 4.77
N ARG A 6 -12.19 4.28 5.64
CA ARG A 6 -12.05 5.52 6.40
C ARG A 6 -12.09 5.25 7.89
N ASP A 7 -11.32 6.02 8.61
CA ASP A 7 -11.52 6.15 10.03
C ASP A 7 -11.90 7.61 10.32
N GLU A 8 -11.84 8.03 11.58
CA GLU A 8 -12.27 9.37 11.97
C GLU A 8 -11.39 10.48 11.45
N ARG A 9 -10.14 10.15 11.08
CA ARG A 9 -9.14 11.15 10.72
C ARG A 9 -8.65 11.03 9.31
N TYR A 10 -8.67 9.82 8.74
CA TYR A 10 -7.95 9.55 7.50
C TYR A 10 -8.74 8.68 6.55
N ILE A 11 -8.39 8.80 5.30
CA ILE A 11 -8.81 7.88 4.25
C ILE A 11 -7.60 7.02 3.91
N HIS A 12 -7.78 5.71 3.93
CA HIS A 12 -6.73 4.75 3.63
C HIS A 12 -7.07 4.05 2.32
N ARG A 13 -6.10 3.96 1.44
CA ARG A 13 -6.28 3.32 0.15
C ARG A 13 -5.15 2.34 -0.08
N ILE A 14 -5.50 1.11 -0.42
CA ILE A 14 -4.54 0.07 -0.76
C ILE A 14 -4.83 -0.37 -2.17
N ARG A 15 -3.81 -0.33 -3.02
CA ARG A 15 -3.89 -0.83 -4.38
C ARG A 15 -2.95 -2.01 -4.48
N VAL A 16 -3.49 -3.15 -4.87
CA VAL A 16 -2.75 -4.40 -4.94
C VAL A 16 -2.51 -4.75 -6.41
N ALA A 17 -1.28 -5.04 -6.74
CA ALA A 17 -0.88 -5.52 -8.05
C ALA A 17 -0.16 -6.85 -7.89
N THR A 18 -0.44 -7.77 -8.79
CA THR A 18 0.25 -9.04 -8.79
C THR A 18 1.69 -8.83 -9.23
N TYR A 19 2.58 -9.38 -8.46
CA TYR A 19 3.99 -9.32 -8.78
C TYR A 19 4.40 -10.68 -9.31
N ASN A 20 4.63 -10.75 -10.60
CA ASN A 20 4.81 -12.04 -11.24
C ASN A 20 6.20 -12.24 -11.79
N PHE A 21 7.17 -11.61 -11.19
CA PHE A 21 8.51 -11.73 -11.66
C PHE A 21 9.18 -12.95 -11.10
N MET A 22 10.39 -12.81 -10.72
CA MET A 22 11.18 -13.90 -10.23
C MET A 22 10.79 -14.30 -8.83
N GLU A 23 10.00 -13.49 -8.18
CA GLU A 23 9.59 -13.77 -6.83
C GLU A 23 8.09 -13.81 -6.77
N ASP A 24 7.56 -14.88 -6.29
CA ASP A 24 6.14 -15.04 -6.13
C ASP A 24 5.67 -14.16 -4.99
N GLY A 25 5.36 -12.93 -5.29
CA GLY A 25 4.98 -12.00 -4.26
C GLY A 25 3.87 -11.06 -4.72
N ILE A 26 3.40 -10.24 -3.80
CA ILE A 26 2.35 -9.27 -4.04
C ILE A 26 2.91 -7.88 -3.77
N SER A 27 2.79 -7.01 -4.76
CA SER A 27 3.17 -5.62 -4.63
C SER A 27 1.94 -4.80 -4.29
N MET A 28 2.08 -3.91 -3.31
CA MET A 28 0.99 -3.05 -2.86
C MET A 28 1.47 -1.62 -2.74
N ILE A 29 0.56 -0.69 -3.04
CA ILE A 29 0.76 0.72 -2.73
C ILE A 29 -0.26 1.11 -1.68
N TYR A 30 0.21 1.59 -0.55
CA TYR A 30 -0.65 2.10 0.51
C TYR A 30 -0.57 3.62 0.52
N GLU A 31 -1.73 4.27 0.50
CA GLU A 31 -1.83 5.71 0.64
C GLU A 31 -2.64 6.05 1.88
N LYS A 32 -2.18 7.03 2.63
CA LYS A 32 -2.92 7.62 3.73
C LYS A 32 -3.21 9.07 3.35
N ARG A 33 -4.49 9.43 3.37
CA ARG A 33 -4.94 10.78 3.02
C ARG A 33 -5.73 11.39 4.16
N GLY A 34 -5.68 12.72 4.24
CA GLY A 34 -6.59 13.44 5.10
C GLY A 34 -8.01 13.39 4.53
N LEU A 35 -8.98 13.78 5.34
CA LEU A 35 -10.37 13.79 4.89
C LEU A 35 -10.63 14.82 3.79
N ASP A 36 -9.72 15.78 3.63
CA ASP A 36 -9.75 16.76 2.55
C ASP A 36 -9.12 16.25 1.25
N GLY A 37 -8.67 15.01 1.24
CA GLY A 37 -8.05 14.40 0.08
C GLY A 37 -6.55 14.58 -0.04
N ARG A 38 -5.93 15.34 0.84
CA ARG A 38 -4.49 15.60 0.81
C ARG A 38 -3.71 14.34 1.17
N ILE A 39 -2.70 14.01 0.37
CA ILE A 39 -1.86 12.85 0.63
C ILE A 39 -0.94 13.15 1.82
N ILE A 40 -0.91 12.22 2.77
CA ILE A 40 -0.07 12.33 3.96
C ILE A 40 1.12 11.39 3.88
N GLU A 41 0.88 10.14 3.51
CA GLU A 41 1.91 9.13 3.37
C GLU A 41 1.62 8.22 2.20
N VAL A 42 2.67 7.74 1.56
CA VAL A 42 2.58 6.70 0.54
C VAL A 42 3.70 5.69 0.78
N TRP A 43 3.34 4.42 0.78
CA TRP A 43 4.29 3.33 0.99
C TRP A 43 4.16 2.31 -0.13
N HIS A 44 5.29 1.81 -0.55
CA HIS A 44 5.37 0.66 -1.45
C HIS A 44 5.77 -0.55 -0.63
N LEU A 45 4.95 -1.58 -0.67
CA LEU A 45 5.12 -2.78 0.14
C LEU A 45 5.13 -3.99 -0.77
N ILE A 46 6.03 -4.93 -0.50
CA ILE A 46 6.07 -6.20 -1.20
C ILE A 46 5.98 -7.31 -0.17
N LEU A 47 5.01 -8.18 -0.36
CA LEU A 47 4.80 -9.36 0.48
C LEU A 47 5.24 -10.60 -0.28
N SER A 48 5.93 -11.49 0.40
CA SER A 48 6.21 -12.80 -0.15
C SER A 48 4.98 -13.69 -0.02
N ASN A 49 5.01 -14.86 -0.66
CA ASN A 49 3.89 -15.79 -0.63
C ASN A 49 3.54 -16.29 0.76
N ASP A 50 4.50 -16.29 1.68
CA ASP A 50 4.27 -16.73 3.04
C ASP A 50 3.79 -15.60 3.94
N GLY A 51 3.49 -14.44 3.38
CA GLY A 51 2.92 -13.33 4.12
C GLY A 51 3.91 -12.42 4.81
N LYS A 52 5.18 -12.55 4.52
CA LYS A 52 6.20 -11.70 5.11
C LYS A 52 6.51 -10.51 4.22
N PHE A 53 6.77 -9.36 4.83
CA PHE A 53 7.24 -8.21 4.08
C PHE A 53 8.69 -8.43 3.66
N VAL A 54 8.95 -8.42 2.37
CA VAL A 54 10.31 -8.50 1.84
C VAL A 54 10.84 -7.14 1.45
N HIS A 55 9.96 -6.16 1.30
CA HIS A 55 10.36 -4.80 0.96
C HIS A 55 9.34 -3.82 1.49
N ARG A 56 9.84 -2.72 2.03
CA ARG A 56 9.00 -1.65 2.55
C ARG A 56 9.71 -0.34 2.28
N HIS A 57 9.10 0.51 1.47
CA HIS A 57 9.73 1.75 1.04
C HIS A 57 8.74 2.90 1.12
N ARG A 58 9.10 3.93 1.85
CA ARG A 58 8.28 5.12 1.98
C ARG A 58 8.55 6.02 0.77
N LYS A 59 7.49 6.32 0.03
CA LYS A 59 7.61 7.14 -1.17
C LYS A 59 7.23 8.59 -0.93
N TYR A 60 6.44 8.87 0.10
CA TYR A 60 5.98 10.22 0.40
C TYR A 60 5.73 10.34 1.90
N PRO A 61 6.11 11.40 2.53
CA PRO A 61 6.82 12.56 2.08
C PRO A 61 8.23 12.29 1.70
#